data_1972f21183427e6e15ac977dacb1284e
#
_entry.id   1972f21183427e6e15ac977dacb1284e
#
_cell.length_a   1.000
_cell.length_b   1.000
_cell.length_c   1.000
_cell.angle_alpha   90.00
_cell.angle_beta   90.00
_cell.angle_gamma   90.00
#
_symmetry.space_group_name_H-M   'P 1'
#
loop_
_entity.id
_entity.type
_entity.pdbx_description
1 polymer ?
#
loop_
_entity_poly.entity_id
_entity_poly.type
_entity_poly.pdbx_seq_one_letter_code
_entity_poly.pdbx_strand_id
1 'polypeptide(L)'
;MALPRIDTPTYQLTLPSTQEKIDYRPFLVKEQKIIMMAQESKDEKQIVRSMTDLISSCTFGKIDISNLPTYDVEYMFLKIRSKSAGETVELNLICPDDNKTKVPTKVNLDDIQVQMTVGHSNIVDITDTIKLYLRHPVFSDAMTIDSENTESVFKLLNRCIVKIVYGDTEYNKVDISEKDIEEFVDQLNTEQFEKVINFFNTMPRLRHVVDVTNPKTKVRSEVLLEGLQNFLG
;
A
#
# COMPACT_ATOMS: atom_id res chain seq x y z
N MET A 1 -28.03 -29.99 20.03
CA MET A 1 -27.45 -28.99 20.97
C MET A 1 -26.62 -28.01 20.15
N ALA A 2 -26.84 -26.68 20.31
CA ALA A 2 -25.99 -25.69 19.69
C ALA A 2 -24.70 -25.54 20.53
N LEU A 3 -23.54 -25.51 19.88
CA LEU A 3 -22.29 -25.24 20.55
C LEU A 3 -22.24 -23.77 21.04
N PRO A 4 -21.48 -23.45 22.08
CA PRO A 4 -21.33 -22.10 22.57
C PRO A 4 -20.67 -21.21 21.51
N ARG A 5 -21.09 -19.95 21.44
CA ARG A 5 -20.42 -18.93 20.62
C ARG A 5 -19.25 -18.36 21.42
N ILE A 6 -18.13 -18.13 20.72
CA ILE A 6 -16.94 -17.50 21.30
C ILE A 6 -16.99 -16.03 20.94
N ASP A 7 -17.01 -15.16 21.94
CA ASP A 7 -16.92 -13.71 21.72
C ASP A 7 -15.52 -13.32 21.26
N THR A 8 -15.47 -12.41 20.30
CA THR A 8 -14.20 -11.90 19.74
C THR A 8 -14.01 -10.46 20.21
N PRO A 9 -12.83 -10.10 20.74
CA PRO A 9 -12.56 -8.71 21.13
C PRO A 9 -12.60 -7.78 19.93
N THR A 10 -13.01 -6.54 20.17
CA THR A 10 -13.00 -5.47 19.17
C THR A 10 -11.90 -4.47 19.50
N TYR A 11 -11.16 -4.05 18.51
CA TYR A 11 -10.10 -3.05 18.58
C TYR A 11 -10.44 -1.88 17.68
N GLN A 12 -9.69 -0.78 17.82
CA GLN A 12 -9.83 0.40 17.00
C GLN A 12 -8.48 0.77 16.37
N LEU A 13 -8.48 1.14 15.10
CA LEU A 13 -7.35 1.73 14.40
C LEU A 13 -7.78 3.08 13.80
N THR A 14 -6.79 3.91 13.47
CA THR A 14 -7.00 5.17 12.76
C THR A 14 -6.41 5.06 11.36
N LEU A 15 -7.21 5.31 10.33
CA LEU A 15 -6.74 5.28 8.94
C LEU A 15 -5.71 6.39 8.70
N PRO A 16 -4.55 6.09 8.14
CA PRO A 16 -3.52 7.10 7.85
C PRO A 16 -3.98 8.21 6.91
N SER A 17 -4.81 7.90 5.90
CA SER A 17 -5.24 8.87 4.88
C SER A 17 -6.27 9.88 5.38
N THR A 18 -7.27 9.41 6.12
CA THR A 18 -8.45 10.21 6.51
C THR A 18 -8.50 10.57 7.97
N GLN A 19 -7.67 9.93 8.80
CA GLN A 19 -7.72 10.00 10.27
C GLN A 19 -9.05 9.47 10.86
N GLU A 20 -9.83 8.75 10.08
CA GLU A 20 -11.05 8.10 10.54
C GLU A 20 -10.73 6.91 11.44
N LYS A 21 -11.52 6.75 12.50
CA LYS A 21 -11.40 5.63 13.43
C LYS A 21 -12.27 4.47 12.97
N ILE A 22 -11.64 3.31 12.82
CA ILE A 22 -12.26 2.09 12.32
C ILE A 22 -12.22 1.02 13.41
N ASP A 23 -13.39 0.48 13.74
CA ASP A 23 -13.49 -0.68 14.64
C ASP A 23 -13.22 -1.96 13.85
N TYR A 24 -12.42 -2.85 14.41
CA TYR A 24 -12.10 -4.13 13.81
C TYR A 24 -11.98 -5.24 14.85
N ARG A 25 -12.15 -6.47 14.41
CA ARG A 25 -11.85 -7.69 15.17
C ARG A 25 -10.66 -8.44 14.58
N PRO A 26 -9.97 -9.26 15.37
CA PRO A 26 -9.03 -10.24 14.83
C PRO A 26 -9.71 -11.18 13.81
N PHE A 27 -8.95 -11.70 12.85
CA PHE A 27 -9.48 -12.77 12.02
C PHE A 27 -9.55 -14.10 12.78
N LEU A 28 -10.50 -14.93 12.39
CA LEU A 28 -10.73 -16.25 12.98
C LEU A 28 -10.02 -17.32 12.11
N VAL A 29 -9.99 -18.55 12.61
CA VAL A 29 -9.39 -19.69 11.89
C VAL A 29 -10.00 -19.88 10.50
N LYS A 30 -11.28 -19.53 10.29
CA LYS A 30 -11.92 -19.61 8.97
C LYS A 30 -11.31 -18.64 7.96
N GLU A 31 -11.01 -17.39 8.36
CA GLU A 31 -10.35 -16.41 7.50
C GLU A 31 -8.86 -16.77 7.30
N GLN A 32 -8.19 -17.26 8.33
CA GLN A 32 -6.80 -17.72 8.24
C GLN A 32 -6.64 -18.84 7.19
N LYS A 33 -7.55 -19.81 7.18
CA LYS A 33 -7.53 -20.88 6.17
C LYS A 33 -7.64 -20.34 4.75
N ILE A 34 -8.50 -19.34 4.52
CA ILE A 34 -8.67 -18.73 3.19
C ILE A 34 -7.37 -18.09 2.72
N ILE A 35 -6.69 -17.34 3.60
CA ILE A 35 -5.38 -16.73 3.27
C ILE A 35 -4.32 -17.78 2.97
N MET A 36 -4.21 -18.83 3.80
CA MET A 36 -3.24 -19.90 3.58
C MET A 36 -3.47 -20.58 2.22
N MET A 37 -4.72 -20.89 1.88
CA MET A 37 -5.06 -21.49 0.59
C MET A 37 -4.75 -20.55 -0.59
N ALA A 38 -4.99 -19.25 -0.43
CA ALA A 38 -4.65 -18.25 -1.43
C ALA A 38 -3.14 -18.13 -1.65
N GLN A 39 -2.35 -18.15 -0.58
CA GLN A 39 -0.87 -18.16 -0.66
C GLN A 39 -0.33 -19.41 -1.34
N GLU A 40 -0.91 -20.60 -1.05
CA GLU A 40 -0.53 -21.85 -1.69
C GLU A 40 -0.82 -21.85 -3.20
N SER A 41 -1.86 -21.15 -3.64
CA SER A 41 -2.19 -21.06 -5.07
C SER A 41 -1.19 -20.26 -5.88
N LYS A 42 -0.40 -19.38 -5.26
CA LYS A 42 0.51 -18.41 -5.89
C LYS A 42 -0.17 -17.50 -6.93
N ASP A 43 -1.49 -17.39 -6.88
CA ASP A 43 -2.27 -16.47 -7.70
C ASP A 43 -2.41 -15.13 -6.96
N GLU A 44 -1.71 -14.12 -7.42
CA GLU A 44 -1.71 -12.78 -6.82
C GLU A 44 -3.13 -12.20 -6.74
N LYS A 45 -3.95 -12.39 -7.77
CA LYS A 45 -5.33 -11.89 -7.78
C LYS A 45 -6.19 -12.59 -6.72
N GLN A 46 -5.96 -13.88 -6.49
CA GLN A 46 -6.66 -14.62 -5.46
C GLN A 46 -6.20 -14.20 -4.07
N ILE A 47 -4.90 -13.97 -3.87
CA ILE A 47 -4.35 -13.45 -2.61
C ILE A 47 -4.97 -12.09 -2.28
N VAL A 48 -4.97 -11.16 -3.23
CA VAL A 48 -5.53 -9.82 -3.07
C VAL A 48 -7.02 -9.86 -2.74
N ARG A 49 -7.82 -10.68 -3.44
CA ARG A 49 -9.25 -10.87 -3.13
C ARG A 49 -9.46 -11.41 -1.72
N SER A 50 -8.69 -12.43 -1.33
CA SER A 50 -8.78 -13.03 0.00
C SER A 50 -8.43 -12.03 1.11
N MET A 51 -7.47 -11.14 0.88
CA MET A 51 -7.16 -10.04 1.78
C MET A 51 -8.31 -9.04 1.91
N THR A 52 -8.93 -8.66 0.78
CA THR A 52 -10.08 -7.76 0.76
C THR A 52 -11.24 -8.34 1.55
N ASP A 53 -11.59 -9.60 1.30
CA ASP A 53 -12.68 -10.30 1.98
C ASP A 53 -12.42 -10.43 3.49
N LEU A 54 -11.15 -10.70 3.86
CA LEU A 54 -10.75 -10.75 5.26
C LEU A 54 -10.91 -9.39 5.93
N ILE A 55 -10.38 -8.31 5.35
CA ILE A 55 -10.47 -6.97 5.93
C ILE A 55 -11.94 -6.57 6.05
N SER A 56 -12.75 -6.77 5.01
CA SER A 56 -14.19 -6.51 5.05
C SER A 56 -14.88 -7.25 6.18
N SER A 57 -14.61 -8.55 6.32
CA SER A 57 -15.14 -9.39 7.40
C SER A 57 -14.72 -8.88 8.78
N CYS A 58 -13.45 -8.49 8.94
CA CYS A 58 -12.90 -8.03 10.20
C CYS A 58 -13.36 -6.62 10.57
N THR A 59 -13.73 -5.79 9.61
CA THR A 59 -14.28 -4.43 9.80
C THR A 59 -15.80 -4.38 9.72
N PHE A 60 -16.46 -5.54 9.86
CA PHE A 60 -17.91 -5.68 9.89
C PHE A 60 -18.63 -5.21 8.62
N GLY A 61 -17.95 -5.17 7.48
CA GLY A 61 -18.47 -4.70 6.20
C GLY A 61 -18.79 -3.21 6.14
N LYS A 62 -18.22 -2.42 7.04
CA LYS A 62 -18.50 -0.98 7.15
C LYS A 62 -17.64 -0.09 6.25
N ILE A 63 -16.65 -0.66 5.56
CA ILE A 63 -15.64 0.09 4.80
C ILE A 63 -15.65 -0.36 3.35
N ASP A 64 -15.63 0.61 2.45
CA ASP A 64 -15.37 0.37 1.03
C ASP A 64 -13.86 0.32 0.76
N ILE A 65 -13.30 -0.88 0.87
CA ILE A 65 -11.87 -1.13 0.72
C ILE A 65 -11.37 -0.76 -0.68
N SER A 66 -12.22 -0.91 -1.70
CA SER A 66 -11.85 -0.69 -3.10
C SER A 66 -11.42 0.75 -3.38
N ASN A 67 -11.99 1.70 -2.64
CA ASN A 67 -11.75 3.13 -2.79
C ASN A 67 -10.72 3.69 -1.79
N LEU A 68 -10.18 2.86 -0.91
CA LEU A 68 -9.11 3.28 -0.01
C LEU A 68 -7.74 3.29 -0.72
N PRO A 69 -6.85 4.22 -0.35
CA PRO A 69 -5.46 4.15 -0.78
C PRO A 69 -4.82 2.81 -0.41
N THR A 70 -3.94 2.31 -1.26
CA THR A 70 -3.28 1.00 -1.06
C THR A 70 -2.60 0.89 0.29
N TYR A 71 -1.93 1.95 0.75
CA TYR A 71 -1.24 1.98 2.04
C TYR A 71 -2.18 1.88 3.26
N ASP A 72 -3.43 2.36 3.16
CA ASP A 72 -4.44 2.19 4.20
C ASP A 72 -4.87 0.72 4.31
N VAL A 73 -5.08 0.07 3.17
CA VAL A 73 -5.45 -1.35 3.11
C VAL A 73 -4.34 -2.23 3.67
N GLU A 74 -3.09 -1.96 3.29
CA GLU A 74 -1.92 -2.65 3.84
C GLU A 74 -1.80 -2.45 5.35
N TYR A 75 -1.99 -1.21 5.83
CA TYR A 75 -1.95 -0.87 7.25
C TYR A 75 -3.05 -1.58 8.05
N MET A 76 -4.30 -1.58 7.54
CA MET A 76 -5.41 -2.29 8.17
C MET A 76 -5.12 -3.78 8.27
N PHE A 77 -4.65 -4.41 7.17
CA PHE A 77 -4.30 -5.83 7.18
C PHE A 77 -3.24 -6.14 8.23
N LEU A 78 -2.18 -5.32 8.30
CA LEU A 78 -1.10 -5.48 9.25
C LEU A 78 -1.60 -5.42 10.71
N LYS A 79 -2.45 -4.42 11.04
CA LYS A 79 -3.03 -4.27 12.38
C LYS A 79 -4.00 -5.41 12.75
N ILE A 80 -4.81 -5.86 11.81
CA ILE A 80 -5.67 -7.03 12.01
C ILE A 80 -4.82 -8.28 12.25
N ARG A 81 -3.76 -8.49 11.45
CA ARG A 81 -2.84 -9.63 11.60
C ARG A 81 -2.12 -9.61 12.95
N SER A 82 -1.64 -8.45 13.39
CA SER A 82 -0.97 -8.28 14.68
C SER A 82 -1.84 -8.79 15.84
N LYS A 83 -3.13 -8.48 15.83
CA LYS A 83 -4.07 -8.90 16.89
C LYS A 83 -4.62 -10.33 16.70
N SER A 84 -4.35 -10.97 15.57
CA SER A 84 -4.85 -12.31 15.24
C SER A 84 -3.81 -13.40 15.41
N ALA A 85 -2.61 -13.17 14.86
CA ALA A 85 -1.54 -14.18 14.78
C ALA A 85 -0.31 -13.83 15.63
N GLY A 86 -0.37 -12.73 16.37
CA GLY A 86 0.71 -12.23 17.22
C GLY A 86 1.35 -10.95 16.70
N GLU A 87 1.84 -10.16 17.62
CA GLU A 87 2.38 -8.82 17.38
C GLU A 87 3.80 -8.82 16.78
N THR A 88 4.45 -9.97 16.74
CA THR A 88 5.82 -10.09 16.20
C THR A 88 5.89 -11.04 15.03
N VAL A 89 6.74 -10.72 14.07
CA VAL A 89 7.10 -11.58 12.94
C VAL A 89 8.61 -11.81 12.94
N GLU A 90 9.02 -13.01 12.58
CA GLU A 90 10.44 -13.37 12.38
C GLU A 90 10.75 -13.32 10.90
N LEU A 91 11.67 -12.41 10.50
CA LEU A 91 12.09 -12.20 9.12
C LEU A 91 13.56 -12.59 8.96
N ASN A 92 13.91 -13.15 7.81
CA ASN A 92 15.29 -13.43 7.46
C ASN A 92 15.82 -12.32 6.56
N LEU A 93 16.40 -11.26 7.17
CA LEU A 93 16.89 -10.10 6.45
C LEU A 93 18.27 -10.34 5.86
N ILE A 94 18.48 -9.92 4.61
CA ILE A 94 19.78 -9.99 3.95
C ILE A 94 20.61 -8.78 4.35
N CYS A 95 21.83 -9.02 4.82
CA CYS A 95 22.77 -7.95 5.18
C CYS A 95 23.20 -7.17 3.94
N PRO A 96 23.04 -5.82 3.93
CA PRO A 96 23.40 -4.99 2.76
C PRO A 96 24.90 -4.96 2.45
N ASP A 97 25.76 -5.21 3.44
CA ASP A 97 27.22 -5.15 3.29
C ASP A 97 27.79 -6.27 2.42
N ASP A 98 27.19 -7.46 2.43
CA ASP A 98 27.66 -8.59 1.61
C ASP A 98 26.60 -9.14 0.67
N ASN A 99 25.35 -8.69 0.77
CA ASN A 99 24.20 -9.14 -0.02
C ASN A 99 23.96 -10.66 -0.02
N LYS A 100 24.43 -11.37 1.01
CA LYS A 100 24.40 -12.84 1.10
C LYS A 100 23.98 -13.36 2.46
N THR A 101 24.51 -12.77 3.52
CA THR A 101 24.27 -13.26 4.89
C THR A 101 22.87 -12.90 5.33
N LYS A 102 22.09 -13.91 5.74
CA LYS A 102 20.75 -13.74 6.29
C LYS A 102 20.82 -13.68 7.81
N VAL A 103 20.09 -12.74 8.40
CA VAL A 103 20.00 -12.59 9.85
C VAL A 103 18.53 -12.72 10.26
N PRO A 104 18.19 -13.69 11.13
CA PRO A 104 16.86 -13.80 11.68
C PRO A 104 16.60 -12.60 12.61
N THR A 105 15.59 -11.83 12.29
CA THR A 105 15.25 -10.57 12.97
C THR A 105 13.80 -10.57 13.35
N LYS A 106 13.50 -10.22 14.61
CA LYS A 106 12.12 -10.06 15.08
C LYS A 106 11.68 -8.62 14.89
N VAL A 107 10.56 -8.44 14.22
CA VAL A 107 9.94 -7.14 13.99
C VAL A 107 8.59 -7.11 14.69
N ASN A 108 8.34 -6.04 15.45
CA ASN A 108 7.03 -5.82 16.05
C ASN A 108 6.13 -5.10 15.04
N LEU A 109 5.01 -5.74 14.68
CA LEU A 109 4.07 -5.23 13.70
C LEU A 109 3.35 -3.95 14.15
N ASP A 110 3.26 -3.70 15.45
CA ASP A 110 2.63 -2.49 15.99
C ASP A 110 3.52 -1.25 15.80
N ASP A 111 4.85 -1.43 15.66
CA ASP A 111 5.81 -0.33 15.42
C ASP A 111 5.81 0.14 13.95
N ILE A 112 5.24 -0.67 13.06
CA ILE A 112 5.19 -0.35 11.63
C ILE A 112 4.09 0.68 11.37
N GLN A 113 4.48 1.76 10.70
CA GLN A 113 3.59 2.89 10.39
C GLN A 113 3.65 3.26 8.91
N VAL A 114 2.58 3.89 8.43
CA VAL A 114 2.60 4.57 7.14
C VAL A 114 3.38 5.87 7.30
N GLN A 115 4.45 6.00 6.52
CA GLN A 115 5.31 7.18 6.53
C GLN A 115 5.07 8.00 5.27
N MET A 116 4.91 9.30 5.46
CA MET A 116 4.81 10.29 4.39
C MET A 116 6.17 10.96 4.19
N THR A 117 6.60 11.06 2.95
CA THR A 117 7.84 11.78 2.62
C THR A 117 7.62 13.28 2.83
N VAL A 118 8.56 13.94 3.50
CA VAL A 118 8.51 15.40 3.71
C VAL A 118 8.45 16.12 2.37
N GLY A 119 7.49 17.04 2.22
CA GLY A 119 7.29 17.79 0.98
C GLY A 119 6.46 17.06 -0.08
N HIS A 120 5.91 15.88 0.20
CA HIS A 120 4.95 15.25 -0.70
C HIS A 120 3.73 16.15 -0.91
N SER A 121 3.29 16.28 -2.16
CA SER A 121 2.15 17.10 -2.56
C SER A 121 1.33 16.40 -3.63
N ASN A 122 0.02 16.49 -3.52
CA ASN A 122 -0.92 16.02 -4.55
C ASN A 122 -0.98 16.95 -5.77
N ILE A 123 -0.27 18.08 -5.74
CA ILE A 123 -0.16 19.02 -6.82
C ILE A 123 1.24 18.95 -7.40
N VAL A 124 1.33 18.69 -8.70
CA VAL A 124 2.59 18.65 -9.45
C VAL A 124 2.62 19.80 -10.43
N ASP A 125 3.57 20.71 -10.25
CA ASP A 125 3.78 21.85 -11.17
C ASP A 125 4.55 21.35 -12.40
N ILE A 126 3.81 21.11 -13.50
CA ILE A 126 4.37 20.65 -14.77
C ILE A 126 5.16 21.79 -15.43
N THR A 127 4.53 22.97 -15.50
CA THR A 127 5.14 24.24 -15.95
C THR A 127 4.66 25.36 -15.04
N ASP A 128 5.11 26.58 -15.28
CA ASP A 128 4.64 27.77 -14.53
C ASP A 128 3.11 28.01 -14.67
N THR A 129 2.52 27.49 -15.74
CA THR A 129 1.08 27.69 -16.04
C THR A 129 0.27 26.41 -15.99
N ILE A 130 0.90 25.21 -15.93
CA ILE A 130 0.20 23.92 -15.92
C ILE A 130 0.45 23.21 -14.62
N LYS A 131 -0.64 22.89 -13.90
CA LYS A 131 -0.63 22.09 -12.68
C LYS A 131 -1.45 20.83 -12.85
N LEU A 132 -0.89 19.72 -12.40
CA LEU A 132 -1.56 18.43 -12.38
C LEU A 132 -1.94 18.06 -10.95
N TYR A 133 -3.21 17.78 -10.73
CA TYR A 133 -3.72 17.32 -9.44
C TYR A 133 -3.87 15.80 -9.48
N LEU A 134 -3.18 15.13 -8.57
CA LEU A 134 -3.13 13.68 -8.49
C LEU A 134 -3.78 13.19 -7.18
N ARG A 135 -4.37 12.02 -7.23
CA ARG A 135 -4.72 11.22 -6.06
C ARG A 135 -3.78 10.04 -5.90
N HIS A 136 -3.64 9.53 -4.71
CA HIS A 136 -2.95 8.26 -4.51
C HIS A 136 -3.72 7.12 -5.21
N PRO A 137 -3.01 6.09 -5.69
CA PRO A 137 -3.65 4.87 -6.18
C PRO A 137 -4.55 4.28 -5.11
N VAL A 138 -5.78 3.93 -5.48
CA VAL A 138 -6.68 3.18 -4.61
C VAL A 138 -6.50 1.68 -4.83
N PHE A 139 -7.00 0.89 -3.92
CA PHE A 139 -6.79 -0.56 -3.94
C PHE A 139 -7.34 -1.22 -5.21
N SER A 140 -8.48 -0.77 -5.71
CA SER A 140 -9.03 -1.25 -6.99
C SER A 140 -8.14 -0.96 -8.21
N ASP A 141 -7.37 0.13 -8.17
CA ASP A 141 -6.39 0.42 -9.24
C ASP A 141 -5.27 -0.64 -9.21
N ALA A 142 -4.72 -0.93 -8.03
CA ALA A 142 -3.65 -1.92 -7.88
C ALA A 142 -4.06 -3.33 -8.35
N MET A 143 -5.33 -3.71 -8.19
CA MET A 143 -5.84 -5.02 -8.65
C MET A 143 -5.83 -5.20 -10.17
N THR A 144 -5.77 -4.11 -10.92
CA THR A 144 -5.86 -4.13 -12.40
C THR A 144 -4.53 -3.93 -13.09
N ILE A 145 -3.46 -3.70 -12.32
CA ILE A 145 -2.12 -3.38 -12.85
C ILE A 145 -1.27 -4.64 -12.89
N ASP A 146 -0.64 -4.80 -14.03
CA ASP A 146 0.50 -5.68 -14.18
C ASP A 146 1.75 -4.80 -14.09
N SER A 147 2.48 -4.90 -12.98
CA SER A 147 3.66 -4.06 -12.69
C SER A 147 4.82 -4.30 -13.67
N GLU A 148 4.80 -5.42 -14.39
CA GLU A 148 5.80 -5.74 -15.40
C GLU A 148 5.47 -5.11 -16.77
N ASN A 149 4.22 -4.62 -16.93
CA ASN A 149 3.75 -4.05 -18.19
C ASN A 149 3.77 -2.51 -18.11
N THR A 150 4.63 -1.88 -18.92
CA THR A 150 4.75 -0.41 -19.00
C THR A 150 3.41 0.27 -19.30
N GLU A 151 2.59 -0.29 -20.18
CA GLU A 151 1.26 0.25 -20.50
C GLU A 151 0.35 0.31 -19.29
N SER A 152 0.43 -0.71 -18.41
CA SER A 152 -0.33 -0.74 -17.15
C SER A 152 0.07 0.38 -16.20
N VAL A 153 1.35 0.74 -16.14
CA VAL A 153 1.87 1.85 -15.32
C VAL A 153 1.31 3.19 -15.82
N PHE A 154 1.28 3.42 -17.13
CA PHE A 154 0.67 4.64 -17.70
C PHE A 154 -0.85 4.68 -17.45
N LYS A 155 -1.56 3.56 -17.56
CA LYS A 155 -2.98 3.47 -17.20
C LYS A 155 -3.23 3.82 -15.73
N LEU A 156 -2.34 3.40 -14.82
CA LEU A 156 -2.44 3.79 -13.41
C LEU A 156 -2.28 5.29 -13.24
N LEU A 157 -1.25 5.87 -13.85
CA LEU A 157 -1.01 7.30 -13.83
C LEU A 157 -2.27 8.06 -14.29
N ASN A 158 -2.83 7.70 -15.44
CA ASN A 158 -4.04 8.33 -15.99
C ASN A 158 -5.23 8.22 -15.02
N ARG A 159 -5.38 7.10 -14.30
CA ARG A 159 -6.41 6.94 -13.28
C ARG A 159 -6.20 7.83 -12.06
N CYS A 160 -4.95 8.12 -11.71
CA CYS A 160 -4.62 8.96 -10.57
C CYS A 160 -4.79 10.46 -10.85
N ILE A 161 -4.89 10.90 -12.11
CA ILE A 161 -5.18 12.29 -12.46
C ILE A 161 -6.61 12.63 -12.01
N VAL A 162 -6.74 13.70 -11.23
CA VAL A 162 -8.03 14.24 -10.73
C VAL A 162 -8.47 15.41 -11.58
N LYS A 163 -7.57 16.34 -11.84
CA LYS A 163 -7.78 17.50 -12.71
C LYS A 163 -6.47 18.05 -13.25
N ILE A 164 -6.56 18.76 -14.35
CA ILE A 164 -5.48 19.54 -14.95
C ILE A 164 -5.90 21.02 -14.87
N VAL A 165 -4.98 21.89 -14.48
CA VAL A 165 -5.20 23.33 -14.44
C VAL A 165 -4.22 23.99 -15.41
N TYR A 166 -4.71 24.81 -16.31
CA TYR A 166 -3.92 25.62 -17.23
C TYR A 166 -4.31 27.10 -17.09
N GLY A 167 -3.45 27.91 -16.50
CA GLY A 167 -3.77 29.29 -16.12
C GLY A 167 -4.98 29.33 -15.19
N ASP A 168 -6.05 29.99 -15.62
CA ASP A 168 -7.31 30.11 -14.88
C ASP A 168 -8.35 29.03 -15.25
N THR A 169 -8.00 28.10 -16.16
CA THR A 169 -8.92 27.08 -16.66
C THR A 169 -8.69 25.75 -15.96
N GLU A 170 -9.76 25.17 -15.43
CA GLU A 170 -9.74 23.84 -14.81
C GLU A 170 -10.39 22.78 -15.72
N TYR A 171 -9.71 21.67 -15.91
CA TYR A 171 -10.18 20.51 -16.63
C TYR A 171 -10.33 19.35 -15.64
N ASN A 172 -11.57 19.10 -15.18
CA ASN A 172 -11.83 18.01 -14.23
C ASN A 172 -11.91 16.68 -14.97
N LYS A 173 -11.45 15.61 -14.34
CA LYS A 173 -11.44 14.27 -14.92
C LYS A 173 -12.81 13.82 -15.45
N VAL A 174 -13.88 14.21 -14.77
CA VAL A 174 -15.25 13.84 -15.17
C VAL A 174 -15.70 14.48 -16.49
N ASP A 175 -15.02 15.55 -16.91
CA ASP A 175 -15.33 16.34 -18.11
C ASP A 175 -14.39 16.00 -19.29
N ILE A 176 -13.35 15.18 -19.05
CA ILE A 176 -12.29 14.86 -20.01
C ILE A 176 -12.36 13.36 -20.35
N SER A 177 -12.17 12.99 -21.61
CA SER A 177 -12.07 11.59 -21.98
C SER A 177 -10.74 10.96 -21.56
N GLU A 178 -10.71 9.63 -21.36
CA GLU A 178 -9.45 8.92 -21.09
C GLU A 178 -8.41 9.16 -22.20
N LYS A 179 -8.86 9.26 -23.42
CA LYS A 179 -8.00 9.55 -24.59
C LYS A 179 -7.35 10.92 -24.51
N ASP A 180 -8.10 11.96 -24.10
CA ASP A 180 -7.53 13.30 -23.95
C ASP A 180 -6.48 13.35 -22.84
N ILE A 181 -6.67 12.55 -21.77
CA ILE A 181 -5.68 12.42 -20.70
C ILE A 181 -4.41 11.71 -21.22
N GLU A 182 -4.57 10.64 -21.99
CA GLU A 182 -3.44 9.93 -22.62
C GLU A 182 -2.66 10.86 -23.54
N GLU A 183 -3.36 11.58 -24.43
CA GLU A 183 -2.75 12.55 -25.34
C GLU A 183 -2.04 13.71 -24.58
N PHE A 184 -2.55 14.12 -23.42
CA PHE A 184 -1.89 15.11 -22.57
C PHE A 184 -0.61 14.54 -21.96
N VAL A 185 -0.65 13.32 -21.43
CA VAL A 185 0.52 12.68 -20.82
C VAL A 185 1.61 12.41 -21.85
N ASP A 186 1.24 12.02 -23.06
CA ASP A 186 2.17 11.78 -24.17
C ASP A 186 2.92 13.06 -24.64
N GLN A 187 2.39 14.24 -24.34
CA GLN A 187 3.03 15.53 -24.65
C GLN A 187 4.08 15.95 -23.62
N LEU A 188 4.15 15.29 -22.45
CA LEU A 188 5.12 15.63 -21.43
C LEU A 188 6.54 15.27 -21.89
N ASN A 189 7.47 16.21 -21.71
CA ASN A 189 8.88 15.90 -21.88
C ASN A 189 9.40 15.10 -20.65
N THR A 190 10.63 14.60 -20.76
CA THR A 190 11.24 13.74 -19.71
C THR A 190 11.27 14.42 -18.35
N GLU A 191 11.67 15.70 -18.26
CA GLU A 191 11.73 16.44 -17.00
C GLU A 191 10.34 16.59 -16.34
N GLN A 192 9.33 16.92 -17.17
CA GLN A 192 7.95 17.05 -16.71
C GLN A 192 7.39 15.69 -16.24
N PHE A 193 7.68 14.63 -16.95
CA PHE A 193 7.28 13.28 -16.58
C PHE A 193 7.96 12.81 -15.28
N GLU A 194 9.25 13.14 -15.09
CA GLU A 194 9.95 12.85 -13.83
C GLU A 194 9.31 13.51 -12.62
N LYS A 195 8.76 14.73 -12.75
CA LYS A 195 7.98 15.38 -11.67
C LYS A 195 6.74 14.56 -11.31
N VAL A 196 6.05 13.99 -12.31
CA VAL A 196 4.89 13.14 -12.08
C VAL A 196 5.30 11.81 -11.41
N ILE A 197 6.38 11.18 -11.87
CA ILE A 197 6.91 9.97 -11.24
C ILE A 197 7.34 10.22 -9.79
N ASN A 198 7.91 11.40 -9.50
CA ASN A 198 8.29 11.77 -8.14
C ASN A 198 7.10 11.81 -7.18
N PHE A 199 5.89 12.16 -7.64
CA PHE A 199 4.68 12.04 -6.82
C PHE A 199 4.49 10.59 -6.32
N PHE A 200 4.61 9.59 -7.19
CA PHE A 200 4.47 8.19 -6.82
C PHE A 200 5.63 7.68 -5.95
N ASN A 201 6.85 8.18 -6.16
CA ASN A 201 8.02 7.81 -5.36
C ASN A 201 7.95 8.36 -3.93
N THR A 202 7.28 9.49 -3.73
CA THR A 202 7.18 10.19 -2.44
C THR A 202 5.87 9.96 -1.70
N MET A 203 4.90 9.27 -2.32
CA MET A 203 3.61 8.99 -1.72
C MET A 203 3.73 8.20 -0.40
N PRO A 204 2.74 8.29 0.50
CA PRO A 204 2.74 7.53 1.74
C PRO A 204 2.88 6.03 1.49
N ARG A 205 3.72 5.36 2.29
CA ARG A 205 3.94 3.91 2.22
C ARG A 205 4.14 3.31 3.60
N LEU A 206 3.78 2.06 3.72
CA LEU A 206 4.09 1.27 4.90
C LEU A 206 5.61 1.01 4.94
N ARG A 207 6.28 1.56 5.96
CA ARG A 207 7.75 1.51 6.09
C ARG A 207 8.19 1.23 7.52
N HIS A 208 9.27 0.49 7.64
CA HIS A 208 9.96 0.27 8.90
C HIS A 208 11.45 0.06 8.66
N VAL A 209 12.30 0.72 9.43
CA VAL A 209 13.75 0.56 9.35
C VAL A 209 14.20 -0.39 10.45
N VAL A 210 14.98 -1.38 10.08
CA VAL A 210 15.47 -2.40 11.00
C VAL A 210 17.00 -2.42 11.00
N ASP A 211 17.59 -2.31 12.18
CA ASP A 211 19.03 -2.49 12.36
C ASP A 211 19.40 -3.96 12.33
N VAL A 212 20.31 -4.31 11.45
CA VAL A 212 20.90 -5.65 11.37
C VAL A 212 22.41 -5.61 11.56
N THR A 213 22.97 -6.61 12.22
CA THR A 213 24.42 -6.78 12.33
C THR A 213 24.83 -8.08 11.67
N ASN A 214 25.66 -7.99 10.64
CA ASN A 214 26.15 -9.17 9.95
C ASN A 214 27.03 -10.00 10.91
N PRO A 215 26.71 -11.25 11.22
CA PRO A 215 27.46 -12.07 12.15
C PRO A 215 28.86 -12.44 11.64
N LYS A 216 29.12 -12.35 10.33
CA LYS A 216 30.41 -12.66 9.71
C LYS A 216 31.33 -11.47 9.66
N THR A 217 30.83 -10.33 9.13
CA THR A 217 31.65 -9.12 8.92
C THR A 217 31.65 -8.18 10.13
N LYS A 218 30.67 -8.33 11.05
CA LYS A 218 30.41 -7.45 12.20
C LYS A 218 29.95 -6.05 11.81
N VAL A 219 29.63 -5.83 10.55
CA VAL A 219 29.11 -4.53 10.08
C VAL A 219 27.65 -4.40 10.50
N ARG A 220 27.29 -3.23 11.04
CA ARG A 220 25.90 -2.83 11.33
C ARG A 220 25.37 -2.04 10.15
N SER A 221 24.18 -2.40 9.69
CA SER A 221 23.49 -1.77 8.56
C SER A 221 22.01 -1.60 8.87
N GLU A 222 21.40 -0.60 8.27
CA GLU A 222 19.96 -0.41 8.29
C GLU A 222 19.32 -1.11 7.07
N VAL A 223 18.24 -1.83 7.30
CA VAL A 223 17.42 -2.46 6.25
C VAL A 223 16.05 -1.79 6.25
N LEU A 224 15.71 -1.14 5.15
CA LEU A 224 14.37 -0.60 4.94
C LEU A 224 13.43 -1.71 4.48
N LEU A 225 12.37 -1.94 5.26
CA LEU A 225 11.23 -2.78 4.88
C LEU A 225 10.12 -1.86 4.38
N GLU A 226 9.64 -2.09 3.15
CA GLU A 226 8.61 -1.27 2.52
C GLU A 226 7.54 -2.15 1.87
N GLY A 227 6.26 -1.80 2.09
CA GLY A 227 5.12 -2.56 1.58
C GLY A 227 4.81 -3.83 2.39
N LEU A 228 3.56 -4.25 2.33
CA LEU A 228 3.04 -5.35 3.16
C LEU A 228 3.80 -6.66 3.01
N GLN A 229 4.26 -7.00 1.80
CA GLN A 229 4.92 -8.28 1.52
C GLN A 229 6.18 -8.51 2.38
N ASN A 230 6.90 -7.43 2.72
CA ASN A 230 8.10 -7.52 3.56
C ASN A 230 7.80 -7.84 5.04
N PHE A 231 6.53 -7.80 5.45
CA PHE A 231 6.08 -8.06 6.82
C PHE A 231 5.26 -9.34 6.97
N LEU A 232 5.11 -10.13 5.92
CA LEU A 232 4.31 -11.35 6.00
C LEU A 232 5.11 -12.57 6.48
N GLY A 233 6.42 -12.57 6.36
CA GLY A 233 7.32 -13.66 6.79
C GLY A 233 7.43 -14.79 5.78
#